data_d8180aab2b05acb560067cdebe40af3e
#
_entry.id   d8180aab2b05acb560067cdebe40af3e
#
_cell.length_a   1.000
_cell.length_b   1.000
_cell.length_c   1.000
_cell.angle_alpha   90.00
_cell.angle_beta   90.00
_cell.angle_gamma   90.00
#
_symmetry.space_group_name_H-M   'P 1'
#
loop_
_entity.id
_entity.type
_entity.pdbx_description
1 polymer ?
#
loop_
_entity_poly.entity_id
_entity_poly.type
_entity_poly.pdbx_seq_one_letter_code
_entity_poly.pdbx_strand_id
1 'polypeptide(L)'
;NVGFNFSIEHNSGPVTAHFYPDVHVSVPIAEHIVYIFADVTGGLQKTTYKTLTDENPFTIPSVKLLHNQSNDLVLDGGLKGNFSSRVSFNVMVKYTKMTNMVLFVNDTALYVDGNDSTVHGNMFNIVYDDGKCFDIHAEVAYRNSDKLSIALAYDYLSYQSTIEKKAWHKPGSEMRLMVKYNLKDKIQANV
;
A
#
# COMPACT_ATOMS: atom_id res chain seq x y z
N ASN A 1 -2.31 22.17 -6.68
CA ASN A 1 -3.30 22.16 -5.60
C ASN A 1 -2.58 22.12 -4.27
N VAL A 2 -3.13 22.83 -3.27
CA VAL A 2 -2.63 22.81 -1.89
C VAL A 2 -3.83 22.64 -0.98
N GLY A 3 -3.76 21.68 -0.09
CA GLY A 3 -4.79 21.34 0.87
C GLY A 3 -4.22 20.65 2.11
N PHE A 4 -5.09 20.20 2.97
CA PHE A 4 -4.74 19.37 4.12
C PHE A 4 -5.94 18.50 4.52
N ASN A 5 -5.63 17.31 5.02
CA ASN A 5 -6.60 16.37 5.54
C ASN A 5 -6.56 16.36 7.06
N PHE A 6 -7.74 16.40 7.67
CA PHE A 6 -7.90 16.31 9.11
C PHE A 6 -8.68 15.04 9.45
N SER A 7 -8.15 14.24 10.36
CA SER A 7 -8.79 13.00 10.80
C SER A 7 -8.85 12.95 12.33
N ILE A 8 -9.98 12.51 12.87
CA ILE A 8 -10.14 12.27 14.31
C ILE A 8 -10.26 10.76 14.51
N GLU A 9 -9.39 10.25 15.36
CA GLU A 9 -9.40 8.85 15.78
C GLU A 9 -9.94 8.71 17.20
N HIS A 10 -10.88 7.79 17.38
CA HIS A 10 -11.38 7.36 18.66
C HIS A 10 -11.35 5.82 18.73
N ASN A 11 -10.27 5.27 19.23
CA ASN A 11 -10.05 3.83 19.36
C ASN A 11 -9.81 3.52 20.84
N SER A 12 -10.79 3.01 21.54
CA SER A 12 -10.66 2.49 22.94
C SER A 12 -9.75 3.27 23.90
N GLY A 13 -9.31 4.46 23.53
CA GLY A 13 -8.37 5.34 24.20
C GLY A 13 -8.76 6.82 24.08
N PRO A 14 -7.87 7.75 24.38
CA PRO A 14 -8.13 9.17 24.20
C PRO A 14 -8.36 9.49 22.72
N VAL A 15 -9.20 10.49 22.47
CA VAL A 15 -9.41 11.03 21.13
C VAL A 15 -8.11 11.63 20.62
N THR A 16 -7.63 11.18 19.47
CA THR A 16 -6.42 11.70 18.82
C THR A 16 -6.79 12.40 17.52
N ALA A 17 -6.26 13.59 17.33
CA ALA A 17 -6.44 14.36 16.09
C ALA A 17 -5.17 14.25 15.25
N HIS A 18 -5.34 13.96 13.97
CA HIS A 18 -4.28 13.85 12.99
C HIS A 18 -4.45 14.94 11.93
N PHE A 19 -3.35 15.53 11.53
CA PHE A 19 -3.31 16.57 10.51
C PHE A 19 -2.27 16.17 9.45
N TYR A 20 -2.69 16.10 8.21
CA TYR A 20 -1.85 15.66 7.09
C TYR A 20 -1.80 16.73 6.00
N PRO A 21 -0.62 16.98 5.41
CA PRO A 21 -0.51 17.80 4.21
C PRO A 21 -1.20 17.13 3.01
N ASP A 22 -1.64 17.93 2.06
CA ASP A 22 -2.15 17.49 0.76
C ASP A 22 -1.75 18.52 -0.30
N VAL A 23 -0.54 18.36 -0.82
CA VAL A 23 0.05 19.26 -1.80
C VAL A 23 0.37 18.48 -3.05
N HIS A 24 -0.13 18.94 -4.19
CA HIS A 24 0.11 18.34 -5.49
C HIS A 24 0.62 19.39 -6.48
N VAL A 25 1.75 19.11 -7.12
CA VAL A 25 2.37 19.93 -8.17
C VAL A 25 2.59 19.07 -9.40
N SER A 26 2.15 19.54 -10.55
CA SER A 26 2.41 18.88 -11.84
C SER A 26 2.72 19.93 -12.90
N VAL A 27 3.82 19.72 -13.61
CA VAL A 27 4.33 20.66 -14.63
C VAL A 27 4.56 19.89 -15.93
N PRO A 28 4.02 20.36 -17.08
CA PRO A 28 4.34 19.80 -18.38
C PRO A 28 5.79 20.16 -18.76
N ILE A 29 6.56 19.15 -19.18
CA ILE A 29 7.94 19.34 -19.69
C ILE A 29 7.93 19.47 -21.23
N ALA A 30 7.17 18.60 -21.87
CA ALA A 30 6.97 18.62 -23.32
C ALA A 30 5.47 18.73 -23.60
N GLU A 31 5.10 19.59 -24.54
CA GLU A 31 3.70 19.96 -24.84
C GLU A 31 2.74 18.75 -24.80
N HIS A 32 2.05 18.59 -23.65
CA HIS A 32 1.05 17.56 -23.36
C HIS A 32 1.52 16.09 -23.48
N ILE A 33 2.84 15.86 -23.60
CA ILE A 33 3.40 14.50 -23.78
C ILE A 33 3.96 13.97 -22.47
N VAL A 34 4.74 14.78 -21.74
CA VAL A 34 5.41 14.38 -20.50
C VAL A 34 5.18 15.41 -19.41
N TYR A 35 4.84 14.92 -18.23
CA TYR A 35 4.65 15.71 -17.01
C TYR A 35 5.61 15.24 -15.93
N ILE A 36 6.25 16.18 -15.26
CA ILE A 36 6.86 15.93 -13.95
C ILE A 36 5.82 16.24 -12.87
N PHE A 37 5.77 15.44 -11.85
CA PHE A 37 4.89 15.68 -10.70
C PHE A 37 5.63 15.44 -9.38
N ALA A 38 5.16 16.11 -8.35
CA ALA A 38 5.61 15.92 -6.98
C ALA A 38 4.44 16.15 -6.03
N ASP A 39 4.26 15.23 -5.11
CA ASP A 39 3.17 15.22 -4.16
C ASP A 39 3.70 15.08 -2.73
N VAL A 40 3.05 15.79 -1.82
CA VAL A 40 3.28 15.69 -0.37
C VAL A 40 1.93 15.44 0.26
N THR A 41 1.73 14.22 0.75
CA THR A 41 0.45 13.79 1.30
C THR A 41 0.62 13.07 2.62
N GLY A 42 -0.47 12.67 3.22
CA GLY A 42 -0.53 11.81 4.39
C GLY A 42 -1.96 11.35 4.63
N GLY A 43 -2.17 10.43 5.55
CA GLY A 43 -3.50 9.93 5.84
C GLY A 43 -3.55 8.84 6.89
N LEU A 44 -4.72 8.69 7.48
CA LEU A 44 -5.01 7.62 8.43
C LEU A 44 -5.66 6.45 7.71
N GLN A 45 -5.03 5.28 7.80
CA GLN A 45 -5.56 4.04 7.28
C GLN A 45 -6.25 3.26 8.40
N LYS A 46 -7.55 3.05 8.24
CA LYS A 46 -8.33 2.30 9.22
C LYS A 46 -7.96 0.83 9.20
N THR A 47 -7.52 0.32 10.35
CA THR A 47 -7.27 -1.10 10.57
C THR A 47 -8.51 -1.77 11.16
N THR A 48 -9.00 -2.80 10.51
CA THR A 48 -10.12 -3.62 10.99
C THR A 48 -9.70 -5.08 11.00
N TYR A 49 -10.39 -5.90 11.79
CA TYR A 49 -10.14 -7.34 11.78
C TYR A 49 -10.27 -7.93 10.37
N LYS A 50 -11.26 -7.45 9.62
CA LYS A 50 -11.44 -7.88 8.23
C LYS A 50 -10.23 -7.56 7.36
N THR A 51 -9.70 -6.33 7.42
CA THR A 51 -8.51 -5.97 6.63
C THR A 51 -7.29 -6.80 7.00
N LEU A 52 -7.13 -7.14 8.28
CA LEU A 52 -6.04 -7.97 8.78
C LEU A 52 -6.16 -9.42 8.30
N THR A 53 -7.36 -9.99 8.32
CA THR A 53 -7.60 -11.36 7.84
C THR A 53 -7.60 -11.47 6.32
N ASP A 54 -7.95 -10.41 5.61
CA ASP A 54 -7.81 -10.36 4.15
C ASP A 54 -6.31 -10.34 3.74
N GLU A 55 -5.44 -9.66 4.52
CA GLU A 55 -3.98 -9.65 4.29
C GLU A 55 -3.33 -10.96 4.75
N ASN A 56 -3.72 -11.48 5.93
CA ASN A 56 -3.24 -12.76 6.46
C ASN A 56 -4.37 -13.55 7.13
N PRO A 57 -4.95 -14.56 6.45
CA PRO A 57 -6.06 -15.36 6.99
C PRO A 57 -5.69 -16.21 8.21
N PHE A 58 -4.41 -16.40 8.51
CA PHE A 58 -3.92 -17.13 9.69
C PHE A 58 -3.68 -16.25 10.91
N THR A 59 -4.20 -15.03 10.89
CA THR A 59 -4.12 -14.09 12.02
C THR A 59 -4.92 -14.61 13.22
N ILE A 60 -4.34 -14.51 14.42
CA ILE A 60 -5.01 -14.91 15.66
C ILE A 60 -6.27 -14.07 15.89
N PRO A 61 -7.44 -14.72 16.16
CA PRO A 61 -8.71 -14.01 16.31
C PRO A 61 -8.80 -13.15 17.58
N SER A 62 -7.89 -13.31 18.54
CA SER A 62 -7.94 -12.63 19.86
C SER A 62 -7.20 -11.30 19.89
N VAL A 63 -7.21 -10.52 18.82
CA VAL A 63 -6.61 -9.18 18.81
C VAL A 63 -7.39 -8.24 19.72
N LYS A 64 -6.83 -7.95 20.89
CA LYS A 64 -7.50 -7.15 21.93
C LYS A 64 -7.56 -5.66 21.60
N LEU A 65 -6.62 -5.15 20.83
CA LEU A 65 -6.52 -3.73 20.52
C LEU A 65 -6.08 -3.55 19.06
N LEU A 66 -6.91 -2.87 18.29
CA LEU A 66 -6.58 -2.48 16.92
C LEU A 66 -6.11 -1.03 16.91
N HIS A 67 -4.93 -0.80 16.33
CA HIS A 67 -4.42 0.54 16.05
C HIS A 67 -4.54 0.83 14.56
N ASN A 68 -4.97 2.02 14.22
CA ASN A 68 -4.95 2.49 12.84
C ASN A 68 -3.51 2.82 12.45
N GLN A 69 -3.15 2.50 11.21
CA GLN A 69 -1.87 2.91 10.65
C GLN A 69 -1.97 4.37 10.19
N SER A 70 -1.03 5.20 10.64
CA SER A 70 -0.88 6.55 10.13
C SER A 70 0.26 6.60 9.11
N ASN A 71 -0.03 7.06 7.91
CA ASN A 71 0.97 7.48 6.94
C ASN A 71 1.26 8.96 7.22
N ASP A 72 2.18 9.24 8.14
CA ASP A 72 2.42 10.58 8.66
C ASP A 72 2.90 11.54 7.58
N LEU A 73 3.70 11.02 6.66
CA LEU A 73 4.23 11.76 5.54
C LEU A 73 4.44 10.81 4.37
N VAL A 74 3.86 11.15 3.24
CA VAL A 74 4.09 10.52 1.95
C VAL A 74 4.65 11.57 1.01
N LEU A 75 5.85 11.35 0.54
CA LEU A 75 6.51 12.16 -0.49
C LEU A 75 6.61 11.30 -1.73
N ASP A 76 6.00 11.70 -2.80
CA ASP A 76 6.19 11.03 -4.07
C ASP A 76 6.43 12.02 -5.20
N GLY A 77 7.10 11.55 -6.24
CA GLY A 77 7.39 12.34 -7.40
C GLY A 77 7.90 11.48 -8.55
N GLY A 78 7.68 11.96 -9.75
CA GLY A 78 8.02 11.18 -10.92
C GLY A 78 7.70 11.83 -12.23
N LEU A 79 7.74 11.00 -13.27
CA LEU A 79 7.45 11.34 -14.64
C LEU A 79 6.30 10.47 -15.14
N LYS A 80 5.30 11.10 -15.72
CA LYS A 80 4.22 10.41 -16.42
C LYS A 80 3.98 11.03 -17.79
N GLY A 81 3.58 10.20 -18.74
CA GLY A 81 3.35 10.71 -20.08
C GLY A 81 2.93 9.66 -21.08
N ASN A 82 2.96 10.06 -22.33
CA ASN A 82 2.57 9.22 -23.46
C ASN A 82 3.73 9.17 -24.49
N PHE A 83 4.24 7.98 -24.78
CA PHE A 83 5.16 7.77 -25.89
C PHE A 83 4.44 7.87 -27.25
N SER A 84 3.14 7.55 -27.26
CA SER A 84 2.28 7.66 -28.43
C SER A 84 0.81 7.75 -27.99
N SER A 85 -0.12 7.92 -28.94
CA SER A 85 -1.56 7.89 -28.68
C SER A 85 -2.06 6.57 -28.05
N ARG A 86 -1.22 5.53 -28.03
CA ARG A 86 -1.57 4.19 -27.54
C ARG A 86 -0.71 3.71 -26.37
N VAL A 87 0.43 4.32 -26.13
CA VAL A 87 1.38 3.88 -25.10
C VAL A 87 1.61 5.01 -24.10
N SER A 88 1.26 4.75 -22.86
CA SER A 88 1.54 5.62 -21.71
C SER A 88 2.55 4.99 -20.76
N PHE A 89 3.22 5.81 -20.00
CA PHE A 89 4.15 5.39 -18.96
C PHE A 89 3.98 6.22 -17.69
N ASN A 90 4.34 5.63 -16.57
CA ASN A 90 4.44 6.28 -15.28
C ASN A 90 5.64 5.71 -14.53
N VAL A 91 6.55 6.57 -14.10
CA VAL A 91 7.70 6.19 -13.25
C VAL A 91 7.73 7.14 -12.08
N MET A 92 7.69 6.62 -10.87
CA MET A 92 7.73 7.44 -9.66
C MET A 92 8.57 6.80 -8.56
N VAL A 93 9.03 7.67 -7.68
CA VAL A 93 9.66 7.29 -6.42
C VAL A 93 8.79 7.82 -5.30
N LYS A 94 8.53 6.98 -4.31
CA LYS A 94 7.71 7.32 -3.16
C LYS A 94 8.42 6.97 -1.86
N TYR A 95 8.40 7.89 -0.92
CA TYR A 95 8.86 7.69 0.44
C TYR A 95 7.67 7.86 1.40
N THR A 96 7.43 6.88 2.23
CA THR A 96 6.35 6.90 3.23
C THR A 96 6.93 6.71 4.63
N LYS A 97 6.61 7.63 5.53
CA LYS A 97 6.82 7.45 6.97
C LYS A 97 5.51 7.01 7.60
N MET A 98 5.57 5.90 8.36
CA MET A 98 4.39 5.25 8.94
C MET A 98 4.52 5.12 10.45
N THR A 99 3.42 5.37 11.15
CA THR A 99 3.23 5.05 12.56
C THR A 99 2.19 3.93 12.68
N ASN A 100 2.42 2.97 13.56
CA ASN A 100 1.60 1.77 13.73
C ASN A 100 1.49 0.93 12.45
N MET A 101 2.60 0.74 11.71
CA MET A 101 2.64 -0.19 10.60
C MET A 101 2.35 -1.62 11.08
N VAL A 102 1.40 -2.28 10.44
CA VAL A 102 1.00 -3.65 10.78
C VAL A 102 2.04 -4.64 10.27
N LEU A 103 2.51 -5.51 11.18
CA LEU A 103 3.40 -6.62 10.88
C LEU A 103 2.81 -7.92 11.43
N PHE A 104 2.98 -9.01 10.69
CA PHE A 104 2.54 -10.34 11.11
C PHE A 104 3.75 -11.17 11.53
N VAL A 105 3.83 -11.48 12.81
CA VAL A 105 4.91 -12.28 13.38
C VAL A 105 4.39 -13.66 13.75
N ASN A 106 5.11 -14.71 13.39
CA ASN A 106 4.70 -16.07 13.71
C ASN A 106 4.52 -16.23 15.23
N ASP A 107 3.38 -16.78 15.64
CA ASP A 107 3.12 -17.07 17.04
C ASP A 107 3.88 -18.32 17.48
N THR A 108 4.83 -18.11 18.37
CA THR A 108 5.64 -19.17 18.97
C THR A 108 5.23 -19.46 20.42
N ALA A 109 4.10 -18.90 20.88
CA ALA A 109 3.61 -19.11 22.22
C ALA A 109 3.23 -20.59 22.44
N LEU A 110 3.57 -21.09 23.61
CA LEU A 110 3.17 -22.43 24.06
C LEU A 110 1.75 -22.34 24.65
N TYR A 111 0.80 -23.00 24.01
CA TYR A 111 -0.55 -23.14 24.52
C TYR A 111 -0.65 -24.44 25.31
N VAL A 112 -1.10 -24.34 26.56
CA VAL A 112 -1.30 -25.49 27.45
C VAL A 112 -2.79 -25.69 27.61
N ASP A 113 -3.28 -26.85 27.16
CA ASP A 113 -4.65 -27.30 27.37
C ASP A 113 -4.62 -28.62 28.16
N GLY A 114 -4.92 -28.52 29.45
CA GLY A 114 -4.81 -29.67 30.36
C GLY A 114 -3.39 -30.19 30.48
N ASN A 115 -3.16 -31.42 30.05
CA ASN A 115 -1.85 -32.08 30.07
C ASN A 115 -1.10 -31.99 28.74
N ASP A 116 -1.65 -31.34 27.73
CA ASP A 116 -1.04 -31.21 26.41
C ASP A 116 -0.51 -29.80 26.18
N SER A 117 0.67 -29.72 25.58
CA SER A 117 1.34 -28.46 25.29
C SER A 117 1.52 -28.36 23.77
N THR A 118 0.84 -27.45 23.13
CA THR A 118 0.89 -27.29 21.68
C THR A 118 1.40 -25.90 21.29
N VAL A 119 2.20 -25.85 20.22
CA VAL A 119 2.62 -24.60 19.57
C VAL A 119 1.88 -24.51 18.25
N HIS A 120 1.09 -23.45 18.08
CA HIS A 120 0.38 -23.20 16.84
C HIS A 120 1.27 -22.46 15.84
N GLY A 121 2.21 -23.17 15.22
CA GLY A 121 3.19 -22.59 14.29
C GLY A 121 2.62 -22.03 12.98
N ASN A 122 1.30 -22.18 12.77
CA ASN A 122 0.57 -21.64 11.61
C ASN A 122 -0.29 -20.41 11.94
N MET A 123 -0.15 -19.86 13.14
CA MET A 123 -0.86 -18.63 13.55
C MET A 123 0.11 -17.45 13.62
N PHE A 124 -0.43 -16.27 13.35
CA PHE A 124 0.33 -15.03 13.33
C PHE A 124 -0.25 -14.01 14.30
N ASN A 125 0.63 -13.50 15.13
CA ASN A 125 0.36 -12.35 15.98
C ASN A 125 0.51 -11.06 15.18
N ILE A 126 -0.29 -10.05 15.51
CA ILE A 126 -0.18 -8.72 14.96
C ILE A 126 0.73 -7.90 15.89
N VAL A 127 1.76 -7.31 15.30
CA VAL A 127 2.66 -6.38 15.94
C VAL A 127 2.58 -5.04 15.21
N TYR A 128 2.54 -3.97 15.98
CA TYR A 128 2.58 -2.61 15.46
C TYR A 128 3.97 -2.03 15.66
N ASP A 129 4.52 -1.48 14.60
CA ASP A 129 5.84 -0.84 14.62
C ASP A 129 5.81 0.44 13.80
N ASP A 130 6.69 1.36 14.13
CA ASP A 130 6.92 2.54 13.29
C ASP A 130 7.91 2.18 12.18
N GLY A 131 7.68 2.72 11.01
CA GLY A 131 8.51 2.35 9.88
C GLY A 131 8.57 3.36 8.76
N LYS A 132 9.39 3.03 7.80
CA LYS A 132 9.57 3.79 6.56
C LYS A 132 9.52 2.84 5.39
N CYS A 133 8.93 3.27 4.29
CA CYS A 133 8.94 2.55 3.04
C CYS A 133 9.49 3.45 1.94
N PHE A 134 10.45 2.93 1.20
CA PHE A 134 10.91 3.52 -0.06
C PHE A 134 10.40 2.62 -1.19
N ASP A 135 9.70 3.22 -2.14
CA ASP A 135 9.03 2.53 -3.23
C ASP A 135 9.46 3.15 -4.55
N ILE A 136 9.87 2.31 -5.50
CA ILE A 136 10.13 2.69 -6.90
C ILE A 136 9.09 1.98 -7.74
N HIS A 137 8.24 2.76 -8.38
CA HIS A 137 7.18 2.28 -9.27
C HIS A 137 7.49 2.59 -10.71
N ALA A 138 7.28 1.62 -11.59
CA ALA A 138 7.34 1.79 -13.03
C ALA A 138 6.16 1.08 -13.70
N GLU A 139 5.41 1.80 -14.52
CA GLU A 139 4.27 1.26 -15.26
C GLU A 139 4.36 1.65 -16.74
N VAL A 140 4.03 0.70 -17.60
CA VAL A 140 3.80 0.93 -19.03
C VAL A 140 2.43 0.35 -19.40
N ALA A 141 1.60 1.16 -20.03
CA ALA A 141 0.29 0.73 -20.50
C ALA A 141 0.14 0.94 -22.00
N TYR A 142 -0.37 -0.09 -22.65
CA TYR A 142 -0.74 -0.08 -24.07
C TYR A 142 -2.25 -0.16 -24.21
N ARG A 143 -2.85 0.75 -24.98
CA ARG A 143 -4.28 0.76 -25.27
C ARG A 143 -4.52 0.84 -26.77
N ASN A 144 -5.17 -0.17 -27.30
CA ASN A 144 -5.59 -0.20 -28.70
C ASN A 144 -7.11 -0.04 -28.78
N SER A 145 -7.58 1.21 -28.89
CA SER A 145 -9.00 1.58 -28.81
C SER A 145 -9.67 1.00 -27.55
N ASP A 146 -10.98 0.79 -27.60
CA ASP A 146 -11.74 0.19 -26.49
C ASP A 146 -11.67 -1.35 -26.46
N LYS A 147 -10.90 -1.95 -27.35
CA LYS A 147 -10.86 -3.41 -27.50
C LYS A 147 -9.81 -4.08 -26.66
N LEU A 148 -8.63 -3.50 -26.57
CA LEU A 148 -7.49 -4.10 -25.87
C LEU A 148 -6.76 -3.06 -25.04
N SER A 149 -6.58 -3.36 -23.76
CA SER A 149 -5.70 -2.61 -22.85
C SER A 149 -4.80 -3.60 -22.11
N ILE A 150 -3.49 -3.35 -22.14
CA ILE A 150 -2.48 -4.13 -21.43
C ILE A 150 -1.70 -3.14 -20.59
N ALA A 151 -1.54 -3.43 -19.30
CA ALA A 151 -0.69 -2.66 -18.42
C ALA A 151 0.24 -3.60 -17.66
N LEU A 152 1.52 -3.25 -17.62
CA LEU A 152 2.55 -3.90 -16.84
C LEU A 152 3.10 -2.90 -15.84
N ALA A 153 3.01 -3.24 -14.56
CA ALA A 153 3.56 -2.45 -13.47
C ALA A 153 4.56 -3.28 -12.67
N TYR A 154 5.60 -2.62 -12.20
CA TYR A 154 6.61 -3.17 -11.31
C TYR A 154 6.86 -2.20 -10.16
N ASP A 155 6.82 -2.72 -8.93
CA ASP A 155 7.12 -2.00 -7.70
C ASP A 155 8.31 -2.65 -7.00
N TYR A 156 9.30 -1.84 -6.63
CA TYR A 156 10.38 -2.24 -5.73
C TYR A 156 10.19 -1.54 -4.40
N LEU A 157 10.03 -2.33 -3.32
CA LEU A 157 9.65 -1.88 -2.00
C LEU A 157 10.76 -2.18 -0.99
N SER A 158 11.26 -1.16 -0.33
CA SER A 158 12.24 -1.29 0.75
C SER A 158 11.66 -0.76 2.05
N TYR A 159 11.38 -1.66 2.97
CA TYR A 159 10.84 -1.34 4.29
C TYR A 159 11.93 -1.30 5.34
N GLN A 160 11.85 -0.32 6.23
CA GLN A 160 12.66 -0.22 7.44
C GLN A 160 11.71 -0.10 8.63
N SER A 161 11.81 -1.01 9.57
CA SER A 161 11.08 -1.03 10.84
C SER A 161 11.98 -0.51 11.96
N THR A 162 11.39 0.02 13.01
CA THR A 162 12.11 0.67 14.12
C THR A 162 12.49 -0.35 15.22
N ILE A 163 11.58 -1.23 15.58
CA ILE A 163 11.72 -2.20 16.67
C ILE A 163 12.01 -3.58 16.10
N GLU A 164 11.23 -3.99 15.10
CA GLU A 164 11.37 -5.29 14.48
C GLU A 164 12.60 -5.35 13.56
N LYS A 165 13.30 -6.48 13.53
CA LYS A 165 14.49 -6.65 12.68
C LYS A 165 14.18 -6.60 11.19
N LYS A 166 12.95 -6.92 10.81
CA LYS A 166 12.46 -6.96 9.42
C LYS A 166 10.99 -6.58 9.38
N ALA A 167 10.57 -5.98 8.29
CA ALA A 167 9.16 -5.79 7.98
C ALA A 167 8.55 -7.13 7.49
N TRP A 168 8.20 -7.98 8.47
CA TRP A 168 7.69 -9.33 8.22
C TRP A 168 6.46 -9.30 7.33
N HIS A 169 6.40 -10.21 6.35
CA HIS A 169 5.33 -10.36 5.35
C HIS A 169 5.12 -9.18 4.39
N LYS A 170 5.94 -8.14 4.46
CA LYS A 170 5.89 -7.07 3.46
C LYS A 170 6.70 -7.48 2.23
N PRO A 171 6.13 -7.39 1.01
CA PRO A 171 6.84 -7.76 -0.21
C PRO A 171 7.99 -6.79 -0.48
N GLY A 172 9.14 -7.31 -0.96
CA GLY A 172 10.26 -6.48 -1.42
C GLY A 172 10.14 -6.08 -2.89
N SER A 173 9.33 -6.79 -3.65
CA SER A 173 8.99 -6.44 -5.04
C SER A 173 7.65 -7.03 -5.43
N GLU A 174 6.96 -6.35 -6.32
CA GLU A 174 5.68 -6.77 -6.85
C GLU A 174 5.63 -6.51 -8.35
N MET A 175 5.08 -7.44 -9.12
CA MET A 175 4.86 -7.28 -10.55
C MET A 175 3.41 -7.59 -10.87
N ARG A 176 2.75 -6.69 -11.58
CA ARG A 176 1.35 -6.81 -11.96
C ARG A 176 1.19 -6.70 -13.46
N LEU A 177 0.53 -7.67 -14.06
CA LEU A 177 0.09 -7.64 -15.45
C LEU A 177 -1.43 -7.59 -15.49
N MET A 178 -1.98 -6.55 -16.08
CA MET A 178 -3.42 -6.40 -16.29
C MET A 178 -3.72 -6.44 -17.77
N VAL A 179 -4.63 -7.32 -18.17
CA VAL A 179 -5.10 -7.42 -19.55
C VAL A 179 -6.61 -7.25 -19.54
N LYS A 180 -7.11 -6.29 -20.31
CA LYS A 180 -8.54 -6.10 -20.55
C LYS A 180 -8.81 -6.27 -22.03
N TYR A 181 -9.72 -7.17 -22.35
CA TYR A 181 -10.16 -7.41 -23.72
C TYR A 181 -11.68 -7.28 -23.82
N ASN A 182 -12.14 -6.43 -24.73
CA ASN A 182 -13.56 -6.21 -25.00
C ASN A 182 -13.89 -6.77 -26.40
N LEU A 183 -14.67 -7.85 -26.44
CA LEU A 183 -15.11 -8.45 -27.67
C LEU A 183 -16.47 -7.87 -28.09
N LYS A 184 -16.44 -6.91 -29.00
CA LYS A 184 -17.65 -6.34 -29.65
C LYS A 184 -18.72 -5.86 -28.65
N ASP A 185 -18.30 -5.32 -27.49
CA ASP A 185 -19.15 -4.86 -26.39
C ASP A 185 -20.10 -5.93 -25.80
N LYS A 186 -19.87 -7.20 -26.10
CA LYS A 186 -20.68 -8.33 -25.62
C LYS A 186 -19.99 -9.14 -24.52
N ILE A 187 -18.67 -9.21 -24.56
CA ILE A 187 -17.87 -9.98 -23.58
C ILE A 187 -16.69 -9.12 -23.16
N GLN A 188 -16.54 -8.89 -21.84
CA GLN A 188 -15.38 -8.27 -21.23
C GLN A 188 -14.63 -9.30 -20.41
N ALA A 189 -13.36 -9.52 -20.71
CA ALA A 189 -12.45 -10.35 -19.93
C ALA A 189 -11.41 -9.45 -19.25
N ASN A 190 -11.28 -9.60 -17.92
CA ASN A 190 -10.24 -8.96 -17.11
C ASN A 190 -9.42 -10.08 -16.47
N VAL A 191 -8.10 -10.04 -16.64
CA VAL A 191 -7.13 -10.94 -16.00
C VAL A 191 -6.08 -10.09 -15.30
#